data_6d6a32160ed91eeebd6170387d386eff
#
_entry.id   6d6a32160ed91eeebd6170387d386eff
#
_cell.length_a   1.000
_cell.length_b   1.000
_cell.length_c   1.000
_cell.angle_alpha   90.00
_cell.angle_beta   90.00
_cell.angle_gamma   90.00
#
_symmetry.space_group_name_H-M   'P 1'
#
loop_
_entity.id
_entity.type
_entity.pdbx_description
1 polymer ?
#
loop_
_entity_poly.entity_id
_entity_poly.type
_entity_poly.pdbx_seq_one_letter_code
_entity_poly.pdbx_strand_id
1 'polypeptide(L)'
;MREKCSFAVSPGSMGGGPRRILVIAEDPWARDTMRVLLSSMGCRCVMASSVEQALAKLGKENPDAAIADTHRTTAATSPGLSGLDEICLRLRGRIIILTGEGHDPEVAALIQKYCLPRIWRERLLQELWSTLNSLPRPSSVFRRVIYSARLIFDSLLQPAPAGIRISQLAGRRFVYQADSLMIELSLEPPQTDSRRISLVGQVFDSAKPERQLDILSVALQGPKGPIAVALTNKFGEFQFEFDLEQNVKLEIESAANQWISIVLPRLERVQ
;
A
#
# COMPACT_ATOMS: atom_id res chain seq x y z
N MET A 1 -35.42 -16.62 29.27
CA MET A 1 -34.92 -15.24 29.11
C MET A 1 -33.87 -15.26 28.01
N ARG A 2 -34.19 -14.78 26.80
CA ARG A 2 -33.26 -14.68 25.68
C ARG A 2 -32.83 -13.22 25.59
N GLU A 3 -31.60 -12.93 25.95
CA GLU A 3 -31.01 -11.62 25.74
C GLU A 3 -30.73 -11.43 24.23
N LYS A 4 -31.43 -10.47 23.66
CA LYS A 4 -31.14 -9.95 22.31
C LYS A 4 -29.93 -9.04 22.42
N CYS A 5 -28.75 -9.51 22.00
CA CYS A 5 -27.62 -8.63 21.72
C CYS A 5 -27.95 -7.84 20.44
N SER A 6 -28.51 -6.65 20.63
CA SER A 6 -28.70 -5.66 19.60
C SER A 6 -27.39 -4.88 19.45
N PHE A 7 -26.55 -5.26 18.51
CA PHE A 7 -25.43 -4.42 18.05
C PHE A 7 -25.97 -3.33 17.13
N ALA A 8 -26.47 -2.27 17.69
CA ALA A 8 -26.71 -1.04 16.93
C ALA A 8 -25.35 -0.33 16.72
N VAL A 9 -24.67 -0.67 15.63
CA VAL A 9 -23.57 0.14 15.12
C VAL A 9 -24.20 1.37 14.46
N SER A 10 -24.17 2.51 15.16
CA SER A 10 -24.56 3.78 14.56
C SER A 10 -23.60 4.06 13.37
N PRO A 11 -24.10 4.25 12.14
CA PRO A 11 -23.28 4.69 11.03
C PRO A 11 -22.89 6.14 11.28
N GLY A 12 -21.68 6.34 11.81
CA GLY A 12 -21.06 7.65 11.83
C GLY A 12 -21.09 8.23 10.42
N SER A 13 -21.77 9.35 10.23
CA SER A 13 -21.90 10.06 8.96
C SER A 13 -20.53 10.61 8.56
N MET A 14 -19.75 9.81 7.87
CA MET A 14 -18.58 10.26 7.12
C MET A 14 -19.03 10.49 5.69
N GLY A 15 -18.87 11.72 5.20
CA GLY A 15 -19.27 12.18 3.88
C GLY A 15 -18.56 11.47 2.72
N GLY A 16 -19.00 10.28 2.42
CA GLY A 16 -18.56 9.49 1.26
C GLY A 16 -19.59 8.40 1.02
N GLY A 17 -19.97 8.18 -0.25
CA GLY A 17 -20.87 7.10 -0.63
C GLY A 17 -20.40 5.71 -0.18
N PRO A 18 -21.23 4.66 -0.32
CA PRO A 18 -20.89 3.31 0.08
C PRO A 18 -19.61 2.84 -0.63
N ARG A 19 -18.64 2.31 0.14
CA ARG A 19 -17.41 1.73 -0.42
C ARG A 19 -17.75 0.60 -1.38
N ARG A 20 -17.06 0.55 -2.52
CA ARG A 20 -17.14 -0.55 -3.48
C ARG A 20 -15.95 -1.48 -3.26
N ILE A 21 -16.22 -2.71 -2.85
CA ILE A 21 -15.20 -3.68 -2.49
C ILE A 21 -15.19 -4.82 -3.51
N LEU A 22 -14.02 -5.07 -4.11
CA LEU A 22 -13.79 -6.22 -4.96
C LEU A 22 -13.43 -7.42 -4.08
N VAL A 23 -14.23 -8.48 -4.16
CA VAL A 23 -13.97 -9.73 -3.44
C VAL A 23 -13.49 -10.78 -4.44
N ILE A 24 -12.33 -11.34 -4.17
CA ILE A 24 -11.69 -12.39 -4.99
C ILE A 24 -11.64 -13.64 -4.15
N ALA A 25 -12.45 -14.64 -4.50
CA ALA A 25 -12.49 -15.93 -3.82
C ALA A 25 -12.98 -17.02 -4.79
N GLU A 26 -12.27 -18.14 -4.85
CA GLU A 26 -12.64 -19.29 -5.69
C GLU A 26 -13.89 -19.98 -5.16
N ASP A 27 -14.00 -20.11 -3.84
CA ASP A 27 -15.13 -20.77 -3.18
C ASP A 27 -16.41 -19.93 -3.26
N PRO A 28 -17.52 -20.47 -3.83
CA PRO A 28 -18.79 -19.77 -3.89
C PRO A 28 -19.37 -19.41 -2.51
N TRP A 29 -19.22 -20.29 -1.54
CA TRP A 29 -19.69 -20.04 -0.18
C TRP A 29 -18.94 -18.88 0.49
N ALA A 30 -17.62 -18.82 0.32
CA ALA A 30 -16.81 -17.70 0.80
C ALA A 30 -17.26 -16.38 0.16
N ARG A 31 -17.56 -16.38 -1.16
CA ARG A 31 -18.06 -15.19 -1.86
C ARG A 31 -19.41 -14.74 -1.30
N ASP A 32 -20.35 -15.67 -1.08
CA ASP A 32 -21.68 -15.33 -0.57
C ASP A 32 -21.62 -14.83 0.87
N THR A 33 -20.81 -15.44 1.71
CA THR A 33 -20.54 -14.99 3.08
C THR A 33 -19.98 -13.57 3.09
N MET A 34 -18.97 -13.29 2.26
CA MET A 34 -18.40 -11.96 2.13
C MET A 34 -19.40 -10.93 1.62
N ARG A 35 -20.26 -11.31 0.67
CA ARG A 35 -21.31 -10.43 0.15
C ARG A 35 -22.27 -10.01 1.27
N VAL A 36 -22.75 -10.96 2.06
CA VAL A 36 -23.66 -10.69 3.18
C VAL A 36 -22.99 -9.78 4.21
N LEU A 37 -21.77 -10.14 4.60
CA LEU A 37 -21.01 -9.41 5.61
C LEU A 37 -20.73 -7.96 5.20
N LEU A 38 -20.19 -7.74 4.01
CA LEU A 38 -19.88 -6.42 3.50
C LEU A 38 -21.13 -5.59 3.23
N SER A 39 -22.21 -6.21 2.77
CA SER A 39 -23.50 -5.53 2.58
C SER A 39 -24.09 -5.05 3.90
N SER A 40 -23.99 -5.84 4.98
CA SER A 40 -24.42 -5.43 6.32
C SER A 40 -23.59 -4.25 6.88
N MET A 41 -22.35 -4.07 6.38
CA MET A 41 -21.47 -2.93 6.67
C MET A 41 -21.70 -1.72 5.74
N GLY A 42 -22.72 -1.77 4.87
CA GLY A 42 -23.05 -0.69 3.92
C GLY A 42 -22.10 -0.61 2.72
N CYS A 43 -21.32 -1.65 2.43
CA CYS A 43 -20.44 -1.71 1.27
C CYS A 43 -21.15 -2.26 0.03
N ARG A 44 -20.75 -1.83 -1.16
CA ARG A 44 -21.13 -2.47 -2.43
C ARG A 44 -20.07 -3.49 -2.82
N CYS A 45 -20.49 -4.71 -3.16
CA CYS A 45 -19.58 -5.81 -3.48
C CYS A 45 -19.50 -6.07 -4.98
N VAL A 46 -18.28 -6.20 -5.48
CA VAL A 46 -17.95 -6.71 -6.81
C VAL A 46 -17.30 -8.07 -6.61
N MET A 47 -17.96 -9.14 -7.04
CA MET A 47 -17.51 -10.52 -6.78
C MET A 47 -16.70 -11.05 -7.97
N ALA A 48 -15.58 -11.70 -7.71
CA ALA A 48 -14.75 -12.37 -8.70
C ALA A 48 -14.36 -13.76 -8.20
N SER A 49 -14.46 -14.76 -9.08
CA SER A 49 -14.11 -16.16 -8.78
C SER A 49 -12.65 -16.49 -9.10
N SER A 50 -11.96 -15.59 -9.80
CA SER A 50 -10.54 -15.72 -10.13
C SER A 50 -9.88 -14.36 -10.22
N VAL A 51 -8.55 -14.35 -10.26
CA VAL A 51 -7.76 -13.13 -10.43
C VAL A 51 -7.98 -12.50 -11.80
N GLU A 52 -8.12 -13.29 -12.87
CA GLU A 52 -8.41 -12.81 -14.23
C GLU A 52 -9.76 -12.09 -14.28
N GLN A 53 -10.77 -12.69 -13.64
CA GLN A 53 -12.08 -12.06 -13.54
C GLN A 53 -12.03 -10.76 -12.72
N ALA A 54 -11.23 -10.76 -11.66
CA ALA A 54 -11.00 -9.55 -10.85
C ALA A 54 -10.35 -8.44 -11.67
N LEU A 55 -9.31 -8.73 -12.44
CA LEU A 55 -8.63 -7.78 -13.32
C LEU A 55 -9.60 -7.20 -14.37
N ALA A 56 -10.43 -8.05 -14.99
CA ALA A 56 -11.42 -7.60 -15.95
C ALA A 56 -12.48 -6.66 -15.34
N LYS A 57 -12.86 -6.89 -14.07
CA LYS A 57 -13.82 -6.06 -13.34
C LYS A 57 -13.19 -4.78 -12.79
N LEU A 58 -11.92 -4.81 -12.48
CA LEU A 58 -11.20 -3.68 -11.89
C LEU A 58 -11.28 -2.43 -12.77
N GLY A 59 -11.12 -2.60 -14.10
CA GLY A 59 -11.22 -1.50 -15.07
C GLY A 59 -12.65 -0.97 -15.30
N LYS A 60 -13.68 -1.80 -15.05
CA LYS A 60 -15.08 -1.44 -15.30
C LYS A 60 -15.77 -0.88 -14.06
N GLU A 61 -15.49 -1.48 -12.92
CA GLU A 61 -16.24 -1.24 -11.68
C GLU A 61 -15.57 -0.23 -10.75
N ASN A 62 -14.28 0.08 -10.95
CA ASN A 62 -13.49 1.00 -10.13
C ASN A 62 -13.69 0.76 -8.62
N PRO A 63 -13.32 -0.40 -8.08
CA PRO A 63 -13.47 -0.67 -6.66
C PRO A 63 -12.53 0.19 -5.83
N ASP A 64 -12.98 0.52 -4.62
CA ASP A 64 -12.22 1.33 -3.66
C ASP A 64 -11.11 0.54 -2.99
N ALA A 65 -11.35 -0.76 -2.77
CA ALA A 65 -10.39 -1.70 -2.21
C ALA A 65 -10.73 -3.12 -2.67
N ALA A 66 -9.83 -4.07 -2.40
CA ALA A 66 -10.10 -5.49 -2.63
C ALA A 66 -9.90 -6.31 -1.36
N ILE A 67 -10.53 -7.49 -1.35
CA ILE A 67 -10.29 -8.56 -0.39
C ILE A 67 -10.01 -9.81 -1.21
N ALA A 68 -8.82 -10.37 -1.08
CA ALA A 68 -8.42 -11.60 -1.75
C ALA A 68 -8.34 -12.74 -0.75
N ASP A 69 -9.17 -13.75 -0.98
CA ASP A 69 -9.14 -15.01 -0.24
C ASP A 69 -8.14 -15.95 -0.91
N THR A 70 -7.05 -16.24 -0.22
CA THR A 70 -5.97 -17.08 -0.73
C THR A 70 -6.10 -18.54 -0.30
N HIS A 71 -7.21 -18.90 0.38
CA HIS A 71 -7.46 -20.29 0.74
C HIS A 71 -7.84 -21.08 -0.50
N ARG A 72 -7.07 -22.11 -0.78
CA ARG A 72 -7.30 -23.03 -1.89
C ARG A 72 -8.20 -24.18 -1.47
N THR A 73 -9.22 -24.43 -2.26
CA THR A 73 -10.10 -25.60 -2.12
C THR A 73 -9.52 -26.86 -2.79
N THR A 74 -8.57 -26.72 -3.70
CA THR A 74 -7.99 -27.86 -4.42
C THR A 74 -6.49 -27.69 -4.64
N ALA A 75 -5.77 -28.82 -4.56
CA ALA A 75 -4.31 -28.93 -4.75
C ALA A 75 -3.84 -28.72 -6.22
N ALA A 76 -4.67 -28.13 -7.07
CA ALA A 76 -4.34 -27.91 -8.45
C ALA A 76 -3.40 -26.72 -8.62
N THR A 77 -2.35 -26.96 -9.40
CA THR A 77 -1.30 -26.05 -9.87
C THR A 77 -1.79 -24.62 -10.08
N SER A 78 -1.13 -23.69 -9.39
CA SER A 78 -1.52 -22.29 -9.32
C SER A 78 -1.35 -21.51 -10.64
N PRO A 79 -2.43 -21.07 -11.27
CA PRO A 79 -2.36 -19.89 -12.14
C PRO A 79 -2.89 -18.63 -11.44
N GLY A 80 -2.69 -18.47 -10.13
CA GLY A 80 -3.54 -17.52 -9.41
C GLY A 80 -2.87 -16.27 -8.85
N LEU A 81 -1.63 -16.32 -8.42
CA LEU A 81 -1.02 -15.18 -7.70
C LEU A 81 -0.33 -14.16 -8.62
N SER A 82 0.07 -14.54 -9.82
CA SER A 82 0.75 -13.63 -10.76
C SER A 82 -0.05 -12.38 -11.12
N GLY A 83 -1.37 -12.47 -11.13
CA GLY A 83 -2.24 -11.32 -11.38
C GLY A 83 -2.56 -10.47 -10.12
N LEU A 84 -2.31 -10.98 -8.90
CA LEU A 84 -2.52 -10.18 -7.69
C LEU A 84 -1.53 -9.02 -7.59
N ASP A 85 -0.31 -9.17 -8.11
CA ASP A 85 0.64 -8.06 -8.21
C ASP A 85 0.04 -6.87 -8.98
N GLU A 86 -0.60 -7.14 -10.12
CA GLU A 86 -1.24 -6.09 -10.91
C GLU A 86 -2.42 -5.45 -10.17
N ILE A 87 -3.20 -6.25 -9.44
CA ILE A 87 -4.29 -5.72 -8.60
C ILE A 87 -3.73 -4.84 -7.49
N CYS A 88 -2.66 -5.25 -6.81
CA CYS A 88 -1.97 -4.46 -5.79
C CYS A 88 -1.50 -3.12 -6.34
N LEU A 89 -0.88 -3.11 -7.52
CA LEU A 89 -0.43 -1.89 -8.18
C LEU A 89 -1.60 -0.96 -8.55
N ARG A 90 -2.66 -1.49 -9.15
CA ARG A 90 -3.82 -0.70 -9.57
C ARG A 90 -4.60 -0.14 -8.40
N LEU A 91 -4.75 -0.91 -7.33
CA LEU A 91 -5.41 -0.49 -6.08
C LEU A 91 -4.46 0.23 -5.12
N ARG A 92 -3.17 0.39 -5.47
CA ARG A 92 -2.16 1.07 -4.65
C ARG A 92 -2.10 0.51 -3.23
N GLY A 93 -2.02 -0.81 -3.12
CA GLY A 93 -1.96 -1.51 -1.83
C GLY A 93 -3.28 -1.59 -1.05
N ARG A 94 -4.38 -1.05 -1.57
CA ARG A 94 -5.70 -1.16 -0.91
C ARG A 94 -6.32 -2.55 -1.11
N ILE A 95 -5.64 -3.56 -0.62
CA ILE A 95 -6.07 -4.95 -0.69
C ILE A 95 -5.84 -5.61 0.67
N ILE A 96 -6.80 -6.37 1.13
CA ILE A 96 -6.73 -7.20 2.34
C ILE A 96 -6.57 -8.64 1.89
N ILE A 97 -5.59 -9.35 2.44
CA ILE A 97 -5.37 -10.76 2.19
C ILE A 97 -6.01 -11.58 3.31
N LEU A 98 -6.94 -12.45 2.92
CA LEU A 98 -7.47 -13.46 3.84
C LEU A 98 -6.64 -14.73 3.72
N THR A 99 -6.15 -15.21 4.85
CA THR A 99 -5.37 -16.45 4.94
C THR A 99 -6.03 -17.44 5.88
N GLY A 100 -5.96 -18.74 5.55
CA GLY A 100 -6.31 -19.84 6.46
C GLY A 100 -5.07 -20.42 7.15
N GLU A 101 -5.27 -21.53 7.83
CA GLU A 101 -4.19 -22.34 8.36
C GLU A 101 -3.37 -22.93 7.19
N GLY A 102 -2.15 -22.52 7.05
CA GLY A 102 -1.23 -22.94 5.98
C GLY A 102 -0.27 -21.81 5.63
N HIS A 103 0.97 -22.17 5.41
CA HIS A 103 2.00 -21.23 5.01
C HIS A 103 2.17 -21.33 3.48
N ASP A 104 1.57 -20.39 2.75
CA ASP A 104 1.84 -20.23 1.33
C ASP A 104 2.97 -19.20 1.17
N PRO A 105 4.19 -19.63 0.74
CA PRO A 105 5.35 -18.75 0.64
C PRO A 105 5.14 -17.64 -0.40
N GLU A 106 4.37 -17.87 -1.46
CA GLU A 106 4.08 -16.86 -2.48
C GLU A 106 3.17 -15.77 -1.92
N VAL A 107 2.14 -16.15 -1.14
CA VAL A 107 1.27 -15.21 -0.42
C VAL A 107 2.07 -14.41 0.60
N ALA A 108 2.95 -15.05 1.34
CA ALA A 108 3.80 -14.38 2.32
C ALA A 108 4.73 -13.36 1.65
N ALA A 109 5.34 -13.72 0.51
CA ALA A 109 6.16 -12.81 -0.27
C ALA A 109 5.36 -11.61 -0.80
N LEU A 110 4.13 -11.82 -1.27
CA LEU A 110 3.24 -10.76 -1.74
C LEU A 110 2.88 -9.79 -0.59
N ILE A 111 2.50 -10.33 0.57
CA ILE A 111 2.19 -9.54 1.76
C ILE A 111 3.40 -8.70 2.17
N GLN A 112 4.59 -9.29 2.19
CA GLN A 112 5.82 -8.58 2.54
C GLN A 112 6.17 -7.50 1.50
N LYS A 113 6.10 -7.84 0.21
CA LYS A 113 6.43 -6.94 -0.90
C LYS A 113 5.59 -5.66 -0.90
N TYR A 114 4.31 -5.75 -0.59
CA TYR A 114 3.37 -4.63 -0.63
C TYR A 114 2.92 -4.16 0.77
N CYS A 115 3.48 -4.72 1.84
CA CYS A 115 3.07 -4.47 3.23
C CYS A 115 1.55 -4.58 3.43
N LEU A 116 0.93 -5.62 2.84
CA LEU A 116 -0.52 -5.76 2.83
C LEU A 116 -1.07 -6.17 4.20
N PRO A 117 -2.21 -5.62 4.61
CA PRO A 117 -2.93 -6.12 5.78
C PRO A 117 -3.41 -7.56 5.54
N ARG A 118 -3.18 -8.39 6.54
CA ARG A 118 -3.59 -9.79 6.56
C ARG A 118 -4.63 -10.00 7.65
N ILE A 119 -5.68 -10.74 7.32
CA ILE A 119 -6.68 -11.20 8.29
C ILE A 119 -6.71 -12.73 8.25
N TRP A 120 -6.68 -13.36 9.43
CA TRP A 120 -6.95 -14.77 9.55
C TRP A 120 -8.44 -15.04 9.41
N ARG A 121 -8.84 -16.09 8.68
CA ARG A 121 -10.27 -16.41 8.45
C ARG A 121 -11.05 -16.51 9.74
N GLU A 122 -10.47 -17.09 10.78
CA GLU A 122 -11.10 -17.27 12.10
C GLU A 122 -11.40 -15.91 12.77
N ARG A 123 -10.64 -14.87 12.42
CA ARG A 123 -10.80 -13.51 12.96
C ARG A 123 -11.53 -12.55 12.03
N LEU A 124 -12.03 -13.06 10.89
CA LEU A 124 -12.66 -12.26 9.87
C LEU A 124 -13.74 -11.32 10.43
N LEU A 125 -14.67 -11.85 11.23
CA LEU A 125 -15.77 -11.08 11.82
C LEU A 125 -15.30 -9.99 12.80
N GLN A 126 -14.16 -10.20 13.44
CA GLN A 126 -13.62 -9.29 14.45
C GLN A 126 -12.77 -8.18 13.83
N GLU A 127 -11.97 -8.51 12.81
CA GLU A 127 -10.94 -7.64 12.27
C GLU A 127 -11.31 -6.95 10.95
N LEU A 128 -12.28 -7.51 10.18
CA LEU A 128 -12.58 -7.00 8.84
C LEU A 128 -12.97 -5.53 8.83
N TRP A 129 -13.86 -5.11 9.73
CA TRP A 129 -14.34 -3.73 9.76
C TRP A 129 -13.24 -2.72 10.11
N SER A 130 -12.45 -3.01 11.14
CA SER A 130 -11.34 -2.15 11.54
C SER A 130 -10.27 -2.08 10.45
N THR A 131 -9.88 -3.22 9.88
CA THR A 131 -8.89 -3.29 8.80
C THR A 131 -9.38 -2.58 7.53
N LEU A 132 -10.65 -2.77 7.15
CA LEU A 132 -11.21 -2.12 5.98
C LEU A 132 -11.27 -0.59 6.15
N ASN A 133 -11.57 -0.10 7.36
CA ASN A 133 -11.60 1.32 7.66
C ASN A 133 -10.21 1.95 7.78
N SER A 134 -9.19 1.16 8.12
CA SER A 134 -7.81 1.62 8.14
C SER A 134 -7.21 1.77 6.73
N LEU A 135 -7.77 1.07 5.72
CA LEU A 135 -7.30 1.25 4.35
C LEU A 135 -7.57 2.67 3.86
N PRO A 136 -6.59 3.30 3.19
CA PRO A 136 -6.79 4.60 2.58
C PRO A 136 -8.00 4.55 1.62
N ARG A 137 -8.83 5.58 1.65
CA ARG A 137 -9.94 5.69 0.69
C ARG A 137 -9.38 6.11 -0.67
N PRO A 138 -9.87 5.52 -1.79
CA PRO A 138 -9.52 6.07 -3.09
C PRO A 138 -10.02 7.50 -3.14
N SER A 139 -9.16 8.38 -3.59
CA SER A 139 -9.59 9.72 -3.88
C SER A 139 -10.75 9.67 -4.87
N SER A 140 -11.95 10.06 -4.44
CA SER A 140 -13.06 10.32 -5.37
C SER A 140 -12.56 11.28 -6.45
N VAL A 141 -13.20 11.30 -7.62
CA VAL A 141 -12.87 12.08 -8.84
C VAL A 141 -12.68 13.58 -8.59
N PHE A 142 -12.80 14.05 -7.35
CA PHE A 142 -12.46 15.39 -6.91
C PHE A 142 -10.94 15.58 -6.98
N ARG A 143 -10.55 16.51 -7.79
CA ARG A 143 -9.23 17.08 -8.07
C ARG A 143 -8.18 16.65 -7.03
N ARG A 144 -7.28 15.75 -7.41
CA ARG A 144 -6.09 15.42 -6.60
C ARG A 144 -5.39 16.72 -6.25
N VAL A 145 -5.27 17.01 -4.99
CA VAL A 145 -4.42 18.11 -4.52
C VAL A 145 -3.03 17.52 -4.34
N ILE A 146 -2.14 17.87 -5.25
CA ILE A 146 -0.75 17.41 -5.21
C ILE A 146 0.07 18.52 -4.59
N TYR A 147 0.71 18.22 -3.48
CA TYR A 147 1.70 19.09 -2.83
C TYR A 147 3.09 18.64 -3.25
N SER A 148 3.92 19.57 -3.70
CA SER A 148 5.34 19.30 -3.89
C SER A 148 6.04 19.43 -2.54
N ALA A 149 6.74 18.39 -2.11
CA ALA A 149 7.57 18.47 -0.93
C ALA A 149 8.84 19.28 -1.23
N ARG A 150 9.25 20.10 -0.29
CA ARG A 150 10.50 20.88 -0.36
C ARG A 150 11.65 20.06 0.19
N LEU A 151 12.71 19.90 -0.58
CA LEU A 151 13.96 19.32 -0.10
C LEU A 151 14.57 20.29 0.93
N ILE A 152 14.81 19.81 2.15
CA ILE A 152 15.45 20.59 3.23
C ILE A 152 16.84 20.08 3.58
N PHE A 153 17.14 18.82 3.25
CA PHE A 153 18.44 18.22 3.49
C PHE A 153 18.81 17.25 2.36
N ASP A 154 20.08 17.28 1.96
CA ASP A 154 20.69 16.31 1.04
C ASP A 154 22.11 16.05 1.50
N SER A 155 22.43 14.80 1.81
CA SER A 155 23.74 14.42 2.35
C SER A 155 24.90 14.68 1.39
N LEU A 156 24.66 14.77 0.08
CA LEU A 156 25.71 15.12 -0.90
C LEU A 156 26.03 16.60 -0.96
N LEU A 157 25.10 17.45 -0.54
CA LEU A 157 25.28 18.90 -0.57
C LEU A 157 25.95 19.44 0.71
N GLN A 158 26.14 18.60 1.71
CA GLN A 158 26.87 19.01 2.92
C GLN A 158 28.38 18.94 2.69
N PRO A 159 29.13 19.96 3.12
CA PRO A 159 30.57 19.91 3.08
C PRO A 159 31.06 18.75 3.95
N ALA A 160 31.83 17.85 3.35
CA ALA A 160 32.48 16.78 4.12
C ALA A 160 33.39 17.36 5.16
N PRO A 161 33.36 16.91 6.42
CA PRO A 161 34.36 17.31 7.40
C PRO A 161 35.77 17.00 6.87
N ALA A 162 36.68 17.95 7.01
CA ALA A 162 38.04 17.80 6.54
C ALA A 162 38.68 16.53 7.14
N GLY A 163 39.18 15.63 6.29
CA GLY A 163 39.85 14.38 6.71
C GLY A 163 39.01 13.11 6.63
N ILE A 164 37.73 13.16 6.31
CA ILE A 164 36.92 11.99 6.07
C ILE A 164 36.88 11.72 4.56
N ARG A 165 37.45 10.59 4.13
CA ARG A 165 37.17 10.04 2.79
C ARG A 165 35.75 9.51 2.81
N ILE A 166 34.83 10.21 2.17
CA ILE A 166 33.49 9.66 1.91
C ILE A 166 33.71 8.43 1.03
N SER A 167 33.44 7.25 1.55
CA SER A 167 33.45 6.06 0.71
C SER A 167 32.39 6.28 -0.37
N GLN A 168 32.72 6.09 -1.63
CA GLN A 168 31.85 6.27 -2.80
C GLN A 168 30.60 5.36 -2.78
N LEU A 169 30.47 4.52 -1.77
CA LEU A 169 29.38 3.59 -1.52
C LEU A 169 28.43 4.02 -0.40
N ALA A 170 28.58 5.24 0.13
CA ALA A 170 27.65 5.71 1.17
C ALA A 170 26.27 5.99 0.56
N GLY A 171 25.24 5.41 1.13
CA GLY A 171 23.86 5.69 0.76
C GLY A 171 23.57 7.18 0.84
N ARG A 172 22.76 7.70 -0.09
CA ARG A 172 22.38 9.11 -0.13
C ARG A 172 21.12 9.33 0.68
N ARG A 173 21.14 10.28 1.60
CA ARG A 173 20.02 10.63 2.46
C ARG A 173 19.42 11.97 2.07
N PHE A 174 18.09 12.02 2.14
CA PHE A 174 17.31 13.23 1.87
C PHE A 174 16.29 13.44 2.98
N VAL A 175 15.98 14.69 3.26
CA VAL A 175 14.82 15.04 4.08
C VAL A 175 13.98 16.04 3.30
N TYR A 176 12.71 15.71 3.14
CA TYR A 176 11.72 16.56 2.50
C TYR A 176 10.68 17.01 3.53
N GLN A 177 10.12 18.18 3.29
CA GLN A 177 9.05 18.76 4.10
C GLN A 177 7.83 19.08 3.23
N ALA A 178 6.65 18.67 3.69
CA ALA A 178 5.37 19.04 3.13
C ALA A 178 4.41 19.38 4.28
N ASP A 179 4.13 20.65 4.49
CA ASP A 179 3.45 21.18 5.67
C ASP A 179 4.10 20.70 6.98
N SER A 180 3.35 19.99 7.83
CA SER A 180 3.86 19.38 9.07
C SER A 180 4.54 18.03 8.86
N LEU A 181 4.41 17.44 7.67
CA LEU A 181 4.98 16.13 7.39
C LEU A 181 6.44 16.25 6.97
N MET A 182 7.25 15.42 7.59
CA MET A 182 8.65 15.20 7.25
C MET A 182 8.79 13.83 6.61
N ILE A 183 9.52 13.77 5.51
CA ILE A 183 9.79 12.54 4.77
C ILE A 183 11.30 12.35 4.69
N GLU A 184 11.81 11.39 5.43
CA GLU A 184 13.20 10.97 5.34
C GLU A 184 13.32 9.84 4.31
N LEU A 185 14.32 9.94 3.44
CA LEU A 185 14.61 8.94 2.42
C LEU A 185 16.08 8.57 2.47
N SER A 186 16.38 7.28 2.41
CA SER A 186 17.72 6.74 2.22
C SER A 186 17.76 5.91 0.95
N LEU A 187 18.62 6.28 0.03
CA LEU A 187 18.89 5.52 -1.19
C LEU A 187 20.21 4.78 -1.02
N GLU A 188 20.13 3.46 -1.07
CA GLU A 188 21.31 2.61 -1.04
C GLU A 188 21.70 2.23 -2.47
N PRO A 189 23.00 2.41 -2.82
CA PRO A 189 23.48 2.03 -4.13
C PRO A 189 23.33 0.53 -4.35
N PRO A 190 23.24 0.09 -5.62
CA PRO A 190 23.16 -1.32 -5.95
C PRO A 190 24.42 -2.03 -5.45
N GLN A 191 24.25 -3.21 -4.83
CA GLN A 191 25.36 -4.08 -4.51
C GLN A 191 26.02 -4.57 -5.81
N THR A 192 27.30 -4.97 -5.72
CA THR A 192 28.24 -5.18 -6.85
C THR A 192 27.71 -5.97 -8.05
N ASP A 193 26.72 -6.85 -7.85
CA ASP A 193 26.12 -7.69 -8.90
C ASP A 193 24.64 -7.39 -9.17
N SER A 194 24.06 -6.39 -8.52
CA SER A 194 22.65 -6.03 -8.65
C SER A 194 22.49 -4.68 -9.37
N ARG A 195 21.50 -4.57 -10.24
CA ARG A 195 21.03 -3.26 -10.78
C ARG A 195 19.97 -2.62 -9.91
N ARG A 196 19.57 -3.29 -8.82
CA ARG A 196 18.50 -2.83 -7.94
C ARG A 196 19.01 -1.86 -6.91
N ILE A 197 18.24 -0.81 -6.73
CA ILE A 197 18.41 0.22 -5.71
C ILE A 197 17.41 -0.08 -4.59
N SER A 198 17.87 0.02 -3.35
CA SER A 198 17.01 0.02 -2.19
C SER A 198 16.70 1.48 -1.78
N LEU A 199 15.41 1.78 -1.68
CA LEU A 199 14.89 3.03 -1.12
C LEU A 199 14.17 2.70 0.17
N VAL A 200 14.70 3.18 1.28
CA VAL A 200 14.05 3.13 2.59
C VAL A 200 13.54 4.52 2.92
N GLY A 201 12.32 4.63 3.38
CA GLY A 201 11.74 5.92 3.76
C GLY A 201 10.95 5.85 5.05
N GLN A 202 10.80 7.02 5.67
CA GLN A 202 9.97 7.22 6.85
C GLN A 202 9.19 8.53 6.71
N VAL A 203 7.90 8.48 7.04
CA VAL A 203 7.03 9.66 7.13
C VAL A 203 6.65 9.88 8.57
N PHE A 204 6.80 11.10 9.07
CA PHE A 204 6.37 11.48 10.42
C PHE A 204 5.82 12.90 10.45
N ASP A 205 4.95 13.17 11.41
CA ASP A 205 4.36 14.51 11.62
C ASP A 205 5.20 15.27 12.65
N SER A 206 5.92 16.30 12.22
CA SER A 206 6.79 17.11 13.10
C SER A 206 6.00 17.95 14.11
N ALA A 207 4.74 18.28 13.81
CA ALA A 207 3.87 19.02 14.73
C ALA A 207 3.18 18.10 15.76
N LYS A 208 3.05 16.80 15.43
CA LYS A 208 2.43 15.78 16.29
C LYS A 208 3.21 14.47 16.20
N PRO A 209 4.39 14.39 16.87
CA PRO A 209 5.26 13.21 16.77
C PRO A 209 4.62 11.90 17.26
N GLU A 210 3.62 12.01 18.15
CA GLU A 210 2.84 10.88 18.66
C GLU A 210 1.80 10.34 17.67
N ARG A 211 1.53 11.08 16.57
CA ARG A 211 0.59 10.66 15.54
C ARG A 211 1.16 9.49 14.75
N GLN A 212 0.51 8.35 14.88
CA GLN A 212 0.83 7.20 14.03
C GLN A 212 0.39 7.48 12.58
N LEU A 213 1.31 7.32 11.66
CA LEU A 213 1.10 7.46 10.21
C LEU A 213 1.21 6.08 9.53
N ASP A 214 0.53 5.09 10.13
CA ASP A 214 0.41 3.75 9.59
C ASP A 214 -0.56 3.72 8.40
N ILE A 215 -0.30 2.77 7.49
CA ILE A 215 -1.18 2.46 6.35
C ILE A 215 -1.33 3.64 5.35
N LEU A 216 -0.35 4.56 5.29
CA LEU A 216 -0.27 5.50 4.19
C LEU A 216 0.13 4.76 2.90
N SER A 217 -0.60 5.01 1.82
CA SER A 217 -0.21 4.48 0.51
C SER A 217 0.97 5.26 -0.04
N VAL A 218 2.06 4.56 -0.32
CA VAL A 218 3.27 5.10 -0.95
C VAL A 218 3.46 4.42 -2.30
N ALA A 219 3.52 5.20 -3.37
CA ALA A 219 3.67 4.69 -4.73
C ALA A 219 4.95 5.23 -5.36
N LEU A 220 5.72 4.36 -5.98
CA LEU A 220 6.87 4.71 -6.80
C LEU A 220 6.42 4.73 -8.26
N GLN A 221 6.57 5.88 -8.92
CA GLN A 221 6.13 6.12 -10.28
C GLN A 221 7.33 6.34 -11.20
N GLY A 222 7.39 5.57 -12.27
CA GLY A 222 8.36 5.78 -13.37
C GLY A 222 7.74 6.51 -14.55
N PRO A 223 8.52 6.79 -15.58
CA PRO A 223 8.03 7.43 -16.81
C PRO A 223 6.97 6.60 -17.55
N LYS A 224 7.03 5.28 -17.39
CA LYS A 224 6.12 4.32 -18.06
C LYS A 224 4.91 3.92 -17.21
N GLY A 225 4.83 4.39 -15.98
CA GLY A 225 3.74 4.05 -15.06
C GLY A 225 4.23 3.64 -13.66
N PRO A 226 3.38 3.03 -12.85
CA PRO A 226 3.72 2.63 -11.49
C PRO A 226 4.78 1.50 -11.50
N ILE A 227 5.85 1.69 -10.70
CA ILE A 227 6.92 0.72 -10.51
C ILE A 227 6.59 -0.19 -9.33
N ALA A 228 6.20 0.41 -8.19
CA ALA A 228 5.92 -0.30 -6.95
C ALA A 228 4.95 0.48 -6.07
N VAL A 229 4.31 -0.21 -5.14
CA VAL A 229 3.45 0.37 -4.10
C VAL A 229 3.76 -0.31 -2.78
N ALA A 230 3.79 0.46 -1.69
CA ALA A 230 3.91 -0.02 -0.33
C ALA A 230 2.91 0.71 0.58
N LEU A 231 2.64 0.13 1.73
CA LEU A 231 1.95 0.80 2.83
C LEU A 231 2.97 1.07 3.94
N THR A 232 2.86 2.21 4.59
CA THR A 232 3.69 2.48 5.76
C THR A 232 3.30 1.57 6.92
N ASN A 233 4.29 1.19 7.74
CA ASN A 233 4.04 0.51 9.00
C ASN A 233 3.64 1.52 10.10
N LYS A 234 3.43 1.03 11.33
CA LYS A 234 3.08 1.86 12.50
C LYS A 234 4.08 2.97 12.85
N PHE A 235 5.30 2.89 12.35
CA PHE A 235 6.33 3.90 12.52
C PHE A 235 6.43 4.86 11.32
N GLY A 236 5.54 4.70 10.33
CA GLY A 236 5.58 5.47 9.09
C GLY A 236 6.65 5.02 8.11
N GLU A 237 7.27 3.84 8.32
CA GLU A 237 8.36 3.33 7.50
C GLU A 237 7.84 2.56 6.29
N PHE A 238 8.56 2.65 5.18
CA PHE A 238 8.32 1.92 3.95
C PHE A 238 9.64 1.61 3.23
N GLN A 239 9.62 0.62 2.36
CA GLN A 239 10.79 0.20 1.58
C GLN A 239 10.41 -0.20 0.16
N PHE A 240 11.29 0.10 -0.78
CA PHE A 240 11.22 -0.35 -2.17
C PHE A 240 12.56 -0.91 -2.64
N GLU A 241 12.48 -1.91 -3.51
CA GLU A 241 13.58 -2.36 -4.34
C GLU A 241 13.16 -2.21 -5.80
N PHE A 242 13.92 -1.48 -6.58
CA PHE A 242 13.58 -1.22 -7.99
C PHE A 242 14.83 -1.04 -8.84
N ASP A 243 14.68 -1.26 -10.14
CA ASP A 243 15.76 -1.02 -11.09
C ASP A 243 16.00 0.48 -11.27
N LEU A 244 17.27 0.86 -11.45
CA LEU A 244 17.65 2.24 -11.66
C LEU A 244 16.96 2.81 -12.90
N GLU A 245 15.95 3.63 -12.69
CA GLU A 245 15.25 4.40 -13.73
C GLU A 245 15.44 5.90 -13.52
N GLN A 246 15.38 6.67 -14.63
CA GLN A 246 15.39 8.14 -14.54
C GLN A 246 13.99 8.68 -14.32
N ASN A 247 13.91 9.86 -13.68
CA ASN A 247 12.65 10.58 -13.44
C ASN A 247 11.63 9.79 -12.62
N VAL A 248 12.11 9.05 -11.63
CA VAL A 248 11.24 8.36 -10.68
C VAL A 248 10.65 9.36 -9.70
N LYS A 249 9.36 9.22 -9.43
CA LYS A 249 8.61 10.03 -8.46
C LYS A 249 8.08 9.14 -7.34
N LEU A 250 8.18 9.64 -6.13
CA LEU A 250 7.50 9.08 -4.97
C LEU A 250 6.21 9.84 -4.73
N GLU A 251 5.09 9.17 -4.65
CA GLU A 251 3.78 9.73 -4.32
C GLU A 251 3.29 9.14 -3.01
N ILE A 252 2.96 9.97 -2.03
CA ILE A 252 2.48 9.56 -0.70
C ILE A 252 1.06 10.11 -0.51
N GLU A 253 0.09 9.24 -0.23
CA GLU A 253 -1.29 9.63 0.08
C GLU A 253 -1.37 10.03 1.57
N SER A 254 -1.23 11.33 1.87
CA SER A 254 -1.19 11.85 3.24
C SER A 254 -2.58 12.01 3.88
N ALA A 255 -3.61 12.20 3.06
CA ALA A 255 -5.02 12.24 3.45
C ALA A 255 -5.91 11.95 2.23
N ALA A 256 -7.21 11.81 2.45
CA ALA A 256 -8.16 11.65 1.35
C ALA A 256 -7.99 12.78 0.32
N ASN A 257 -7.61 12.43 -0.91
CA ASN A 257 -7.34 13.35 -2.03
C ASN A 257 -6.10 14.25 -1.90
N GLN A 258 -5.30 14.09 -0.87
CA GLN A 258 -4.07 14.84 -0.67
C GLN A 258 -2.86 13.94 -0.93
N TRP A 259 -2.02 14.37 -1.86
CA TRP A 259 -0.85 13.62 -2.29
C TRP A 259 0.39 14.49 -2.16
N ILE A 260 1.43 13.92 -1.61
CA ILE A 260 2.75 14.52 -1.60
C ILE A 260 3.52 13.89 -2.75
N SER A 261 4.05 14.71 -3.65
CA SER A 261 4.90 14.25 -4.75
C SER A 261 6.33 14.71 -4.55
N ILE A 262 7.25 13.76 -4.61
CA ILE A 262 8.70 13.97 -4.51
C ILE A 262 9.34 13.44 -5.79
N VAL A 263 10.03 14.29 -6.52
CA VAL A 263 10.88 13.86 -7.63
C VAL A 263 12.20 13.39 -7.04
N LEU A 264 12.52 12.11 -7.19
CA LEU A 264 13.79 11.58 -6.74
C LEU A 264 14.92 12.17 -7.59
N PRO A 265 16.03 12.61 -6.97
CA PRO A 265 17.17 13.14 -7.69
C PRO A 265 17.79 12.06 -8.59
N ARG A 266 18.45 12.49 -9.65
CA ARG A 266 19.17 11.57 -10.52
C ARG A 266 20.23 10.83 -9.72
N LEU A 267 20.16 9.53 -9.79
CA LEU A 267 21.20 8.66 -9.25
C LEU A 267 22.22 8.47 -10.37
N GLU A 268 23.29 9.26 -10.34
CA GLU A 268 24.39 9.08 -11.28
C GLU A 268 25.17 7.82 -10.86
N ARG A 269 25.49 6.97 -11.82
CA ARG A 269 26.52 5.95 -11.60
C ARG A 269 27.83 6.70 -11.39
N VAL A 270 28.40 6.57 -10.21
CA VAL A 270 29.80 6.92 -10.05
C VAL A 270 30.61 5.93 -10.91
N GLN A 271 31.23 6.45 -11.96
CA GLN A 271 32.14 5.69 -12.83
C GLN A 271 33.40 5.31 -12.09
#